data_69ae24dc8d171248dab7f8e25ba91db1
#
_entry.id   69ae24dc8d171248dab7f8e25ba91db1
#
_cell.length_a   1.000
_cell.length_b   1.000
_cell.length_c   1.000
_cell.angle_alpha   90.00
_cell.angle_beta   90.00
_cell.angle_gamma   90.00
#
_symmetry.space_group_name_H-M   'P 1'
#
loop_
_entity.id
_entity.type
_entity.pdbx_description
1 polymer ?
#
loop_
_entity_poly.entity_id
_entity_poly.type
_entity_poly.pdbx_seq_one_letter_code
_entity_poly.pdbx_strand_id
1 'polypeptide(L)'
;MQALRGVALVAAATIVAELGDISRFSKAEQLMSYLGLVPSENSSGKRRRQGGITKAGNGAARRVLIEAAWSYRFPARVSREQLLRQEQLAAPIRAIAWKAQERLCLQYRKLSRAGKPITTVTTAIARQLAGFVWAIAHEVSTPTA
;
A
#
# COMPACT_ATOMS: atom_id res chain seq x y z
N MET A 1 -5.34 3.57 -9.48
CA MET A 1 -4.27 3.85 -8.51
C MET A 1 -4.41 5.22 -7.83
N GLN A 2 -4.69 6.27 -8.61
CA GLN A 2 -4.79 7.63 -8.07
C GLN A 2 -5.96 7.86 -7.11
N ALA A 3 -6.90 6.92 -7.00
CA ALA A 3 -7.95 6.96 -5.99
C ALA A 3 -7.39 6.89 -4.56
N LEU A 4 -6.26 6.20 -4.41
CA LEU A 4 -5.61 6.05 -3.10
C LEU A 4 -4.92 7.34 -2.68
N ARG A 5 -5.15 7.74 -1.42
CA ARG A 5 -4.47 8.90 -0.84
C ARG A 5 -2.96 8.66 -0.83
N GLY A 6 -2.20 9.67 -1.23
CA GLY A 6 -0.74 9.59 -1.35
C GLY A 6 -0.25 9.08 -2.70
N VAL A 7 -1.14 8.57 -3.55
CA VAL A 7 -0.77 8.02 -4.86
C VAL A 7 -1.26 8.98 -5.96
N ALA A 8 -0.52 10.05 -6.17
CA ALA A 8 -0.77 10.99 -7.25
C ALA A 8 -0.25 10.45 -8.60
N LEU A 9 -0.35 11.24 -9.66
CA LEU A 9 -0.06 10.79 -11.02
C LEU A 9 1.34 10.15 -11.17
N VAL A 10 2.39 10.80 -10.65
CA VAL A 10 3.77 10.30 -10.77
C VAL A 10 3.94 8.98 -10.03
N ALA A 11 3.40 8.89 -8.81
CA ALA A 11 3.46 7.67 -8.01
C ALA A 11 2.68 6.53 -8.70
N ALA A 12 1.49 6.81 -9.20
CA ALA A 12 0.69 5.83 -9.92
C ALA A 12 1.41 5.34 -11.18
N ALA A 13 1.97 6.24 -11.95
CA ALA A 13 2.72 5.91 -13.16
C ALA A 13 3.95 5.04 -12.85
N THR A 14 4.67 5.36 -11.77
CA THR A 14 5.83 4.57 -11.32
C THR A 14 5.41 3.15 -10.94
N ILE A 15 4.34 3.02 -10.17
CA ILE A 15 3.83 1.70 -9.77
C ILE A 15 3.46 0.86 -10.99
N VAL A 16 2.72 1.42 -11.92
CA VAL A 16 2.28 0.70 -13.13
C VAL A 16 3.48 0.35 -14.02
N ALA A 17 4.39 1.31 -14.24
CA ALA A 17 5.56 1.09 -15.10
C ALA A 17 6.50 0.01 -14.53
N GLU A 18 6.70 0.01 -13.22
CA GLU A 18 7.63 -0.91 -12.56
C GLU A 18 7.04 -2.29 -12.32
N LEU A 19 5.75 -2.39 -12.04
CA LEU A 19 5.11 -3.66 -11.71
C LEU A 19 4.48 -4.36 -12.91
N GLY A 20 4.16 -3.63 -13.97
CA GLY A 20 3.46 -4.17 -15.12
C GLY A 20 2.05 -4.61 -14.75
N ASP A 21 1.66 -5.81 -15.17
CA ASP A 21 0.35 -6.36 -14.87
C ASP A 21 0.27 -6.87 -13.43
N ILE A 22 -0.31 -6.06 -12.56
CA ILE A 22 -0.46 -6.39 -11.13
C ILE A 22 -1.43 -7.55 -10.92
N SER A 23 -2.35 -7.79 -11.85
CA SER A 23 -3.31 -8.89 -11.75
C SER A 23 -2.66 -10.27 -11.83
N ARG A 24 -1.41 -10.37 -12.28
CA ARG A 24 -0.63 -11.62 -12.27
C ARG A 24 -0.40 -12.19 -10.87
N PHE A 25 -0.48 -11.35 -9.85
CA PHE A 25 -0.38 -11.81 -8.46
C PHE A 25 -1.76 -12.30 -8.01
N SER A 26 -1.88 -13.58 -7.72
CA SER A 26 -3.16 -14.17 -7.31
C SER A 26 -3.59 -13.77 -5.90
N LYS A 27 -2.64 -13.35 -5.06
CA LYS A 27 -2.88 -12.90 -3.69
C LYS A 27 -2.11 -11.63 -3.40
N ALA A 28 -2.69 -10.77 -2.55
CA ALA A 28 -2.04 -9.53 -2.13
C ALA A 28 -0.67 -9.77 -1.48
N GLU A 29 -0.55 -10.84 -0.71
CA GLU A 29 0.68 -11.22 -0.04
C GLU A 29 1.83 -11.49 -1.00
N GLN A 30 1.52 -11.99 -2.19
CA GLN A 30 2.52 -12.22 -3.24
C GLN A 30 3.10 -10.89 -3.74
N LEU A 31 2.25 -9.87 -3.89
CA LEU A 31 2.72 -8.53 -4.26
C LEU A 31 3.56 -7.91 -3.15
N MET A 32 3.14 -8.05 -1.90
CA MET A 32 3.90 -7.57 -0.75
C MET A 32 5.30 -8.19 -0.69
N SER A 33 5.39 -9.49 -0.92
CA SER A 33 6.66 -10.21 -0.99
C SER A 33 7.53 -9.74 -2.16
N TYR A 34 6.93 -9.60 -3.32
CA TYR A 34 7.62 -9.12 -4.53
C TYR A 34 8.22 -7.73 -4.33
N LEU A 35 7.54 -6.87 -3.59
CA LEU A 35 8.01 -5.53 -3.27
C LEU A 35 9.05 -5.51 -2.15
N GLY A 36 9.28 -6.64 -1.50
CA GLY A 36 10.21 -6.74 -0.38
C GLY A 36 9.73 -6.03 0.88
N LEU A 37 8.43 -5.89 1.05
CA LEU A 37 7.82 -5.21 2.20
C LEU A 37 7.48 -6.15 3.35
N VAL A 38 7.71 -7.45 3.17
CA VAL A 38 7.48 -8.44 4.23
C VAL A 38 8.69 -8.50 5.15
N PRO A 39 8.49 -8.77 6.45
CA PRO A 39 9.62 -8.94 7.37
C PRO A 39 10.51 -10.09 6.97
N SER A 40 11.82 -9.91 7.08
CA SER A 40 12.77 -11.01 6.95
C SER A 40 12.72 -11.87 8.21
N GLU A 41 12.63 -13.20 8.04
CA GLU A 41 12.68 -14.13 9.13
C GLU A 41 14.09 -14.71 9.25
N ASN A 42 14.71 -14.52 10.42
CA ASN A 42 15.97 -15.14 10.76
C ASN A 42 15.67 -16.17 11.85
N SER A 43 15.45 -17.43 11.47
CA SER A 43 15.25 -18.49 12.44
C SER A 43 16.51 -19.35 12.51
N SER A 44 17.23 -19.28 13.63
CA SER A 44 18.27 -20.22 13.96
C SER A 44 17.90 -20.94 15.26
N GLY A 45 17.55 -22.21 15.16
CA GLY A 45 17.26 -23.04 16.31
C GLY A 45 16.05 -22.58 17.12
N LYS A 46 16.25 -22.20 18.39
CA LYS A 46 15.18 -21.88 19.33
C LYS A 46 14.73 -20.40 19.29
N ARG A 47 15.31 -19.56 18.44
CA ARG A 47 15.01 -18.12 18.39
C ARG A 47 14.51 -17.70 17.02
N ARG A 48 13.25 -17.29 16.95
CA ARG A 48 12.72 -16.52 15.83
C ARG A 48 13.02 -15.06 16.07
N ARG A 49 13.86 -14.46 15.22
CA ARG A 49 14.00 -13.02 15.16
C ARG A 49 13.33 -12.51 13.89
N GLN A 50 12.34 -11.67 14.08
CA GLN A 50 11.77 -10.90 12.98
C GLN A 50 12.70 -9.71 12.71
N GLY A 51 13.40 -9.75 11.59
CA GLY A 51 14.27 -8.65 11.15
C GLY A 51 13.49 -7.55 10.46
N GLY A 52 14.19 -6.63 9.84
CA GLY A 52 13.59 -5.64 8.97
C GLY A 52 12.97 -6.26 7.72
N ILE A 53 12.44 -5.43 6.81
CA ILE A 53 11.88 -5.92 5.55
C ILE A 53 12.98 -6.53 4.67
N THR A 54 12.61 -7.46 3.79
CA THR A 54 13.57 -8.17 2.94
C THR A 54 14.25 -7.27 1.90
N LYS A 55 13.57 -6.19 1.48
CA LYS A 55 14.01 -5.27 0.42
C LYS A 55 14.32 -5.98 -0.91
N ALA A 56 13.77 -7.17 -1.09
CA ALA A 56 13.84 -7.87 -2.36
C ALA A 56 12.93 -7.21 -3.41
N GLY A 57 13.14 -7.49 -4.68
CA GLY A 57 12.27 -7.05 -5.76
C GLY A 57 12.44 -5.58 -6.12
N ASN A 58 11.35 -4.94 -6.53
CA ASN A 58 11.40 -3.61 -7.15
C ASN A 58 11.52 -2.49 -6.11
N GLY A 59 12.71 -1.90 -6.02
CA GLY A 59 13.01 -0.82 -5.08
C GLY A 59 12.30 0.50 -5.40
N ALA A 60 12.08 0.80 -6.68
CA ALA A 60 11.41 2.05 -7.07
C ALA A 60 9.94 2.04 -6.65
N ALA A 61 9.22 0.96 -6.89
CA ALA A 61 7.83 0.83 -6.48
C ALA A 61 7.70 0.81 -4.95
N ARG A 62 8.59 0.11 -4.26
CA ARG A 62 8.63 0.09 -2.79
C ARG A 62 8.80 1.49 -2.21
N ARG A 63 9.73 2.27 -2.75
CA ARG A 63 10.01 3.64 -2.28
C ARG A 63 8.76 4.52 -2.42
N VAL A 64 8.11 4.46 -3.58
CA VAL A 64 6.88 5.23 -3.84
C VAL A 64 5.78 4.88 -2.83
N LEU A 65 5.61 3.61 -2.51
CA LEU A 65 4.61 3.17 -1.53
C LEU A 65 4.95 3.62 -0.11
N ILE A 66 6.22 3.61 0.26
CA ILE A 66 6.66 4.11 1.58
C ILE A 66 6.43 5.62 1.67
N GLU A 67 6.71 6.38 0.63
CA GLU A 67 6.42 7.82 0.59
C GLU A 67 4.92 8.08 0.68
N ALA A 68 4.11 7.32 -0.05
CA ALA A 68 2.66 7.44 0.01
C ALA A 68 2.11 7.10 1.40
N ALA A 69 2.71 6.15 2.08
CA ALA A 69 2.31 5.73 3.42
C ALA A 69 2.37 6.87 4.44
N TRP A 70 3.28 7.82 4.26
CA TRP A 70 3.42 8.98 5.13
C TRP A 70 2.16 9.84 5.19
N SER A 71 1.37 9.89 4.11
CA SER A 71 0.14 10.68 4.07
C SER A 71 -0.94 10.18 5.04
N TYR A 72 -0.85 8.94 5.48
CA TYR A 72 -1.84 8.34 6.39
C TYR A 72 -1.63 8.71 7.86
N ARG A 73 -0.63 9.55 8.17
CA ARG A 73 -0.47 10.15 9.50
C ARG A 73 -1.61 11.10 9.85
N PHE A 74 -2.27 11.65 8.84
CA PHE A 74 -3.42 12.53 9.02
C PHE A 74 -4.73 11.73 9.12
N PRO A 75 -5.79 12.30 9.72
CA PRO A 75 -7.09 11.63 9.80
C PRO A 75 -7.65 11.27 8.43
N ALA A 76 -8.49 10.24 8.39
CA ALA A 76 -9.17 9.84 7.16
C ALA A 76 -10.07 10.97 6.66
N ARG A 77 -9.83 11.38 5.41
CA ARG A 77 -10.55 12.50 4.80
C ARG A 77 -10.34 12.47 3.30
N VAL A 78 -11.39 12.76 2.55
CA VAL A 78 -11.28 12.97 1.10
C VAL A 78 -11.11 14.46 0.86
N SER A 79 -9.93 14.87 0.40
CA SER A 79 -9.67 16.25 0.02
C SER A 79 -10.39 16.59 -1.29
N ARG A 80 -10.53 17.88 -1.57
CA ARG A 80 -11.11 18.34 -2.83
C ARG A 80 -10.34 17.79 -4.04
N GLU A 81 -9.03 17.79 -3.95
CA GLU A 81 -8.16 17.23 -4.99
C GLU A 81 -8.41 15.73 -5.22
N GLN A 82 -8.53 14.96 -4.14
CA GLN A 82 -8.87 13.54 -4.24
C GLN A 82 -10.27 13.33 -4.80
N LEU A 83 -11.24 14.14 -4.39
CA LEU A 83 -12.59 14.07 -4.89
C LEU A 83 -12.62 14.25 -6.41
N LEU A 84 -11.87 15.24 -6.92
CA LEU A 84 -11.73 15.46 -8.36
C LEU A 84 -11.10 14.27 -9.08
N ARG A 85 -10.07 13.67 -8.48
CA ARG A 85 -9.43 12.47 -9.04
C ARG A 85 -10.37 11.25 -9.06
N GLN A 86 -11.30 11.19 -8.11
CA GLN A 86 -12.24 10.07 -7.97
C GLN A 86 -13.52 10.24 -8.77
N GLU A 87 -13.76 11.41 -9.31
CA GLU A 87 -15.04 11.79 -9.92
C GLU A 87 -15.47 10.85 -11.05
N GLN A 88 -14.53 10.37 -11.85
CA GLN A 88 -14.80 9.47 -12.98
C GLN A 88 -14.53 7.99 -12.68
N LEU A 89 -14.23 7.67 -11.44
CA LEU A 89 -13.91 6.30 -11.06
C LEU A 89 -15.16 5.52 -10.65
N ALA A 90 -15.16 4.23 -10.92
CA ALA A 90 -16.25 3.35 -10.52
C ALA A 90 -16.40 3.31 -8.99
N ALA A 91 -17.65 3.16 -8.54
CA ALA A 91 -17.96 3.11 -7.10
C ALA A 91 -17.17 2.05 -6.32
N PRO A 92 -16.94 0.82 -6.84
CA PRO A 92 -16.12 -0.16 -6.14
C PRO A 92 -14.70 0.31 -5.87
N ILE A 93 -14.08 1.04 -6.82
CA ILE A 93 -12.72 1.56 -6.66
C ILE A 93 -12.69 2.65 -5.59
N ARG A 94 -13.67 3.56 -5.59
CA ARG A 94 -13.79 4.59 -4.56
C ARG A 94 -13.99 3.98 -3.17
N ALA A 95 -14.78 2.91 -3.09
CA ALA A 95 -14.99 2.19 -1.83
C ALA A 95 -13.70 1.57 -1.29
N ILE A 96 -12.89 0.98 -2.16
CA ILE A 96 -11.58 0.43 -1.79
C ILE A 96 -10.68 1.54 -1.26
N ALA A 97 -10.63 2.68 -1.95
CA ALA A 97 -9.80 3.81 -1.55
C ALA A 97 -10.21 4.38 -0.18
N TRP A 98 -11.50 4.47 0.09
CA TRP A 98 -12.00 4.93 1.38
C TRP A 98 -11.70 3.94 2.51
N LYS A 99 -11.92 2.67 2.27
CA LYS A 99 -11.58 1.61 3.21
C LYS A 99 -10.09 1.63 3.54
N ALA A 100 -9.25 1.89 2.54
CA ALA A 100 -7.82 2.05 2.76
C ALA A 100 -7.53 3.22 3.71
N GLN A 101 -8.14 4.38 3.50
CA GLN A 101 -7.95 5.52 4.41
C GLN A 101 -8.35 5.20 5.84
N GLU A 102 -9.55 4.65 6.03
CA GLU A 102 -10.04 4.31 7.36
C GLU A 102 -9.08 3.36 8.08
N ARG A 103 -8.70 2.28 7.41
CA ARG A 103 -7.85 1.25 7.99
C ARG A 103 -6.43 1.74 8.23
N LEU A 104 -5.83 2.40 7.25
CA LEU A 104 -4.43 2.78 7.32
C LEU A 104 -4.20 3.96 8.27
N CYS A 105 -5.12 4.93 8.31
CA CYS A 105 -5.03 6.02 9.27
C CYS A 105 -5.13 5.52 10.71
N LEU A 106 -6.05 4.59 10.96
CA LEU A 106 -6.21 3.96 12.27
C LEU A 106 -4.95 3.17 12.65
N GLN A 107 -4.43 2.37 11.74
CA GLN A 107 -3.24 1.57 11.98
C GLN A 107 -2.01 2.44 12.20
N TYR A 108 -1.85 3.51 11.43
CA TYR A 108 -0.75 4.45 11.61
C TYR A 108 -0.75 5.02 13.02
N ARG A 109 -1.92 5.49 13.45
CA ARG A 109 -2.10 6.06 14.79
C ARG A 109 -1.81 5.05 15.90
N LYS A 110 -2.30 3.82 15.72
CA LYS A 110 -2.09 2.73 16.67
C LYS A 110 -0.60 2.40 16.86
N LEU A 111 0.12 2.25 15.75
CA LEU A 111 1.56 1.94 15.78
C LEU A 111 2.37 3.10 16.36
N SER A 112 2.02 4.33 16.02
CA SER A 112 2.68 5.52 16.56
C SER A 112 2.49 5.63 18.07
N ARG A 113 1.29 5.37 18.57
CA ARG A 113 0.99 5.38 20.02
C ARG A 113 1.72 4.27 20.75
N ALA A 114 1.97 3.15 20.10
CA ALA A 114 2.75 2.05 20.67
C ALA A 114 4.25 2.37 20.75
N GLY A 115 4.68 3.55 20.27
CA GLY A 115 6.07 3.98 20.34
C GLY A 115 6.96 3.38 19.26
N LYS A 116 6.38 2.83 18.19
CA LYS A 116 7.17 2.29 17.09
C LYS A 116 7.91 3.41 16.34
N PRO A 117 9.17 3.18 15.89
CA PRO A 117 9.88 4.16 15.07
C PRO A 117 9.11 4.48 13.80
N ILE A 118 9.23 5.72 13.33
CA ILE A 118 8.48 6.18 12.15
C ILE A 118 8.76 5.34 10.90
N THR A 119 9.99 4.91 10.71
CA THR A 119 10.36 4.04 9.59
C THR A 119 9.63 2.69 9.64
N THR A 120 9.47 2.14 10.83
CA THR A 120 8.70 0.91 11.05
C THR A 120 7.22 1.12 10.75
N VAL A 121 6.67 2.25 11.20
CA VAL A 121 5.26 2.60 10.98
C VAL A 121 4.99 2.75 9.49
N THR A 122 5.75 3.59 8.78
CA THR A 122 5.54 3.83 7.35
C THR A 122 5.74 2.57 6.51
N THR A 123 6.67 1.71 6.87
CA THR A 123 6.89 0.44 6.18
C THR A 123 5.70 -0.51 6.36
N ALA A 124 5.15 -0.59 7.56
CA ALA A 124 3.96 -1.41 7.84
C ALA A 124 2.75 -0.90 7.06
N ILE A 125 2.57 0.42 7.00
CA ILE A 125 1.48 1.04 6.22
C ILE A 125 1.69 0.81 4.72
N ALA A 126 2.92 0.94 4.22
CA ALA A 126 3.24 0.69 2.81
C ALA A 126 2.90 -0.75 2.40
N ARG A 127 3.19 -1.72 3.26
CA ARG A 127 2.83 -3.12 3.02
C ARG A 127 1.33 -3.29 2.86
N GLN A 128 0.54 -2.70 3.76
CA GLN A 128 -0.91 -2.76 3.68
C GLN A 128 -1.45 -1.98 2.48
N LEU A 129 -0.83 -0.84 2.16
CA LEU A 129 -1.18 -0.05 0.98
C LEU A 129 -0.98 -0.87 -0.30
N ALA A 130 0.08 -1.67 -0.38
CA ALA A 130 0.29 -2.59 -1.48
C ALA A 130 -0.88 -3.56 -1.66
N GLY A 131 -1.48 -4.02 -0.56
CA GLY A 131 -2.67 -4.85 -0.60
C GLY A 131 -3.87 -4.14 -1.23
N PHE A 132 -4.05 -2.86 -0.95
CA PHE A 132 -5.11 -2.06 -1.57
C PHE A 132 -4.80 -1.74 -3.05
N VAL A 133 -3.54 -1.54 -3.40
CA VAL A 133 -3.11 -1.43 -4.80
C VAL A 133 -3.48 -2.71 -5.56
N TRP A 134 -3.18 -3.86 -4.99
CA TRP A 134 -3.56 -5.16 -5.55
C TRP A 134 -5.07 -5.28 -5.74
N ALA A 135 -5.86 -4.89 -4.73
CA ALA A 135 -7.32 -4.95 -4.78
C ALA A 135 -7.88 -4.07 -5.91
N ILE A 136 -7.36 -2.85 -6.06
CA ILE A 136 -7.79 -1.95 -7.13
C ILE A 136 -7.43 -2.53 -8.50
N ALA A 137 -6.22 -3.07 -8.67
CA ALA A 137 -5.79 -3.66 -9.91
C ALA A 137 -6.67 -4.84 -10.33
N HIS A 138 -7.07 -5.68 -9.38
CA HIS A 138 -7.97 -6.79 -9.64
C HIS A 138 -9.39 -6.33 -9.97
N GLU A 139 -9.88 -5.28 -9.32
CA GLU A 139 -11.20 -4.71 -9.62
C GLU A 139 -11.26 -4.15 -11.04
N VAL A 140 -10.21 -3.47 -11.49
CA VAL A 140 -10.13 -2.92 -12.85
C VAL A 140 -10.00 -4.03 -13.89
N SER A 141 -9.29 -5.11 -13.58
CA SER A 141 -9.04 -6.21 -14.50
C SER A 141 -10.21 -7.18 -14.63
N THR A 142 -11.15 -7.15 -13.67
CA THR A 142 -12.33 -8.01 -13.70
C THR A 142 -13.41 -7.34 -14.54
N PRO A 143 -13.80 -7.90 -15.70
CA PRO A 143 -14.89 -7.32 -16.46
C PRO A 143 -16.18 -7.38 -15.65
N THR A 144 -16.82 -6.25 -15.52
CA THR A 144 -18.17 -6.17 -14.94
C THR A 144 -19.10 -6.93 -15.86
N ALA A 145 -19.59 -8.03 -15.39
CA ALA A 145 -20.64 -8.76 -16.07
C ALA A 145 -21.94 -7.92 -16.05
#